data_bf3366cb42b531a64bdbf356e1d0dc84
#
_entry.id   bf3366cb42b531a64bdbf356e1d0dc84
#
_cell.length_a   1.000
_cell.length_b   1.000
_cell.length_c   1.000
_cell.angle_alpha   90.00
_cell.angle_beta   90.00
_cell.angle_gamma   90.00
#
_symmetry.space_group_name_H-M   'P 1'
#
loop_
_entity.id
_entity.type
_entity.pdbx_description
1 polymer ?
#
loop_
_entity_poly.entity_id
_entity_poly.type
_entity_poly.pdbx_seq_one_letter_code
_entity_poly.pdbx_strand_id
1 'polypeptide(L)'
;VGSVRCVQETETTMKAYMVSGFCSAIVGFVLCAQAGMGNMDAGNMYEMYGVAAGVIGGVSPLGGSGILLGTFAGAGVWQTLENGLNLIHAQVGFQRIIIGVIVVGAVLLDVVVRSGNFKKKKSK
;
A
#
# COMPACT_ATOMS: atom_id res chain seq x y z
N VAL A 1 -32.74 0.00 11.58
CA VAL A 1 -31.37 0.06 12.13
C VAL A 1 -30.34 -0.36 11.10
N GLY A 2 -30.63 -1.36 10.25
CA GLY A 2 -29.71 -1.81 9.19
C GLY A 2 -29.48 -0.77 8.06
N SER A 3 -30.51 -0.01 7.70
CA SER A 3 -30.41 0.99 6.62
C SER A 3 -29.55 2.21 7.00
N VAL A 4 -29.61 2.66 8.24
CA VAL A 4 -28.81 3.80 8.75
C VAL A 4 -27.33 3.42 8.80
N ARG A 5 -27.01 2.20 9.15
CA ARG A 5 -25.63 1.70 9.19
C ARG A 5 -25.02 1.61 7.79
N CYS A 6 -25.77 1.14 6.80
CA CYS A 6 -25.34 1.13 5.39
C CYS A 6 -25.07 2.54 4.85
N VAL A 7 -25.90 3.52 5.16
CA VAL A 7 -25.71 4.91 4.72
C VAL A 7 -24.45 5.52 5.33
N GLN A 8 -24.17 5.26 6.59
CA GLN A 8 -22.99 5.79 7.27
C GLN A 8 -21.69 5.16 6.75
N GLU A 9 -21.68 3.87 6.45
CA GLU A 9 -20.55 3.19 5.80
C GLU A 9 -20.28 3.74 4.40
N THR A 10 -21.35 3.95 3.61
CA THR A 10 -21.25 4.51 2.26
C THR A 10 -20.71 5.95 2.31
N GLU A 11 -21.16 6.78 3.24
CA GLU A 11 -20.69 8.16 3.39
C GLU A 11 -19.20 8.22 3.74
N THR A 12 -18.75 7.41 4.67
CA THR A 12 -17.34 7.35 5.08
C THR A 12 -16.45 6.85 3.93
N THR A 13 -16.89 5.81 3.22
CA THR A 13 -16.18 5.26 2.06
C THR A 13 -16.09 6.28 0.94
N MET A 14 -17.17 7.02 0.66
CA MET A 14 -17.19 8.05 -0.37
C MET A 14 -16.20 9.18 -0.06
N LYS A 15 -16.15 9.65 1.18
CA LYS A 15 -15.16 10.66 1.62
C LYS A 15 -13.72 10.15 1.47
N ALA A 16 -13.46 8.90 1.82
CA ALA A 16 -12.14 8.28 1.66
C ALA A 16 -11.71 8.22 0.20
N TYR A 17 -12.61 7.84 -0.70
CA TYR A 17 -12.32 7.81 -2.14
C TYR A 17 -12.10 9.21 -2.73
N MET A 18 -12.83 10.23 -2.28
CA MET A 18 -12.61 11.62 -2.72
C MET A 18 -11.22 12.12 -2.31
N VAL A 19 -10.82 11.88 -1.07
CA VAL A 19 -9.46 12.24 -0.60
C VAL A 19 -8.39 11.48 -1.35
N SER A 20 -8.57 10.18 -1.56
CA SER A 20 -7.64 9.36 -2.34
C SER A 20 -7.49 9.85 -3.78
N GLY A 21 -8.61 10.19 -4.45
CA GLY A 21 -8.58 10.74 -5.81
C GLY A 21 -7.85 12.08 -5.89
N PHE A 22 -8.05 12.95 -4.90
CA PHE A 22 -7.33 14.23 -4.84
C PHE A 22 -5.83 14.03 -4.64
N CYS A 23 -5.43 13.16 -3.73
CA CYS A 23 -4.02 12.81 -3.52
C CYS A 23 -3.40 12.19 -4.79
N SER A 24 -4.12 11.32 -5.48
CA SER A 24 -3.66 10.71 -6.74
C SER A 24 -3.43 11.74 -7.84
N ALA A 25 -4.29 12.77 -7.92
CA ALA A 25 -4.13 13.86 -8.88
C ALA A 25 -2.84 14.66 -8.62
N ILE A 26 -2.54 14.95 -7.35
CA ILE A 26 -1.29 15.64 -6.97
C ILE A 26 -0.08 14.79 -7.34
N VAL A 27 -0.11 13.50 -7.04
CA VAL A 27 0.99 12.57 -7.37
C VAL A 27 1.19 12.49 -8.89
N GLY A 28 0.10 12.38 -9.66
CA GLY A 28 0.16 12.38 -11.11
C GLY A 28 0.79 13.65 -11.68
N PHE A 29 0.44 14.80 -11.12
CA PHE A 29 1.04 16.08 -11.52
C PHE A 29 2.56 16.13 -11.23
N VAL A 30 2.97 15.68 -10.06
CA VAL A 30 4.40 15.62 -9.67
C VAL A 30 5.17 14.67 -10.58
N LEU A 31 4.62 13.50 -10.90
CA LEU A 31 5.25 12.53 -11.79
C LEU A 31 5.41 13.06 -13.22
N CYS A 32 4.39 13.75 -13.75
CA CYS A 32 4.49 14.40 -15.05
C CYS A 32 5.55 15.51 -15.06
N ALA A 33 5.65 16.28 -13.98
CA ALA A 33 6.67 17.31 -13.84
C ALA A 33 8.09 16.72 -13.76
N GLN A 34 8.27 15.60 -13.08
CA GLN A 34 9.56 14.90 -12.98
C GLN A 34 10.00 14.26 -14.30
N ALA A 35 9.06 13.66 -15.02
CA ALA A 35 9.33 13.02 -16.30
C ALA A 35 9.50 14.02 -17.46
N GLY A 36 9.06 15.25 -17.30
CA GLY A 36 9.04 16.29 -18.34
C GLY A 36 8.11 15.98 -19.51
N MET A 37 7.40 14.87 -19.48
CA MET A 37 6.44 14.45 -20.48
C MET A 37 5.33 13.58 -19.87
N GLY A 38 4.15 13.60 -20.46
CA GLY A 38 3.07 12.66 -20.11
C GLY A 38 3.34 11.29 -20.75
N ASN A 39 3.65 10.30 -19.91
CA ASN A 39 3.81 8.93 -20.36
C ASN A 39 2.58 8.11 -19.96
N MET A 40 2.00 7.35 -20.88
CA MET A 40 0.84 6.50 -20.62
C MET A 40 1.14 5.35 -19.63
N ASP A 41 2.39 4.91 -19.56
CA ASP A 41 2.85 3.87 -18.63
C ASP A 41 3.27 4.41 -17.25
N ALA A 42 3.32 5.74 -17.07
CA ALA A 42 3.62 6.35 -15.79
C ALA A 42 2.47 6.06 -14.81
N GLY A 43 2.76 5.31 -13.76
CA GLY A 43 1.75 4.92 -12.77
C GLY A 43 1.21 3.50 -12.93
N ASN A 44 1.64 2.76 -13.95
CA ASN A 44 1.30 1.35 -14.08
C ASN A 44 1.84 0.55 -12.89
N MET A 45 0.97 -0.21 -12.23
CA MET A 45 1.24 -0.97 -11.00
C MET A 45 1.46 -0.15 -9.71
N TYR A 46 1.28 1.16 -9.69
CA TYR A 46 1.41 1.97 -8.48
C TYR A 46 0.39 1.62 -7.39
N GLU A 47 -0.76 1.09 -7.77
CA GLU A 47 -1.74 0.53 -6.84
C GLU A 47 -1.15 -0.62 -6.01
N MET A 48 -0.41 -1.52 -6.66
CA MET A 48 0.26 -2.64 -5.99
C MET A 48 1.36 -2.14 -5.04
N TYR A 49 2.10 -1.11 -5.43
CA TYR A 49 3.12 -0.49 -4.59
C TYR A 49 2.51 0.20 -3.37
N GLY A 50 1.35 0.83 -3.54
CA GLY A 50 0.60 1.41 -2.42
C GLY A 50 0.14 0.36 -1.41
N VAL A 51 -0.38 -0.78 -1.89
CA VAL A 51 -0.75 -1.91 -1.03
C VAL A 51 0.48 -2.49 -0.33
N ALA A 52 1.58 -2.69 -1.05
CA ALA A 52 2.83 -3.21 -0.48
C ALA A 52 3.38 -2.29 0.62
N ALA A 53 3.44 -0.99 0.37
CA ALA A 53 3.86 0.00 1.36
C ALA A 53 2.95 0.00 2.60
N GLY A 54 1.64 -0.14 2.42
CA GLY A 54 0.68 -0.26 3.50
C GLY A 54 0.92 -1.51 4.35
N VAL A 55 1.12 -2.66 3.73
CA VAL A 55 1.39 -3.94 4.42
C VAL A 55 2.71 -3.89 5.18
N ILE A 56 3.78 -3.37 4.57
CA ILE A 56 5.08 -3.17 5.23
C ILE A 56 4.94 -2.18 6.39
N GLY A 57 4.08 -1.17 6.26
CA GLY A 57 3.75 -0.21 7.31
C GLY A 57 2.86 -0.78 8.44
N GLY A 58 2.49 -2.07 8.37
CA GLY A 58 1.70 -2.74 9.41
C GLY A 58 0.18 -2.52 9.29
N VAL A 59 -0.30 -2.07 8.14
CA VAL A 59 -1.74 -2.03 7.84
C VAL A 59 -2.20 -3.41 7.41
N SER A 60 -3.19 -3.94 8.09
CA SER A 60 -3.73 -5.25 7.73
C SER A 60 -4.57 -5.17 6.46
N PRO A 61 -4.25 -5.97 5.43
CA PRO A 61 -5.06 -6.05 4.21
C PRO A 61 -6.46 -6.64 4.46
N LEU A 62 -6.64 -7.38 5.55
CA LEU A 62 -7.93 -7.95 5.97
C LEU A 62 -8.80 -6.95 6.75
N GLY A 63 -8.29 -5.74 7.01
CA GLY A 63 -8.99 -4.68 7.72
C GLY A 63 -8.87 -4.76 9.25
N GLY A 64 -9.36 -3.72 9.93
CA GLY A 64 -9.52 -3.67 11.39
C GLY A 64 -8.37 -3.05 12.17
N SER A 65 -7.18 -2.87 11.63
CA SER A 65 -6.11 -2.16 12.32
C SER A 65 -5.04 -1.63 11.35
N GLY A 66 -4.63 -0.43 11.58
CA GLY A 66 -3.54 0.23 10.86
C GLY A 66 -3.21 1.56 11.54
N ILE A 67 -1.95 1.93 11.53
CA ILE A 67 -1.46 3.19 12.07
C ILE A 67 -0.97 4.03 10.91
N LEU A 68 -1.46 5.27 10.79
CA LEU A 68 -1.10 6.18 9.70
C LEU A 68 0.41 6.45 9.63
N LEU A 69 1.05 6.61 10.79
CA LEU A 69 2.51 6.77 10.87
C LEU A 69 3.27 5.52 10.38
N GLY A 70 2.73 4.32 10.62
CA GLY A 70 3.28 3.07 10.10
C GLY A 70 3.24 3.02 8.58
N THR A 71 2.12 3.43 7.98
CA THR A 71 1.97 3.52 6.52
C THR A 71 2.98 4.49 5.90
N PHE A 72 3.19 5.63 6.53
CA PHE A 72 4.16 6.62 6.08
C PHE A 72 5.60 6.08 6.14
N ALA A 73 5.96 5.40 7.23
CA ALA A 73 7.26 4.73 7.35
C ALA A 73 7.42 3.61 6.32
N GLY A 74 6.37 2.81 6.09
CA GLY A 74 6.35 1.76 5.07
C GLY A 74 6.54 2.29 3.65
N ALA A 75 5.93 3.41 3.33
CA ALA A 75 6.13 4.10 2.05
C ALA A 75 7.59 4.58 1.88
N GLY A 76 8.22 5.09 2.95
CA GLY A 76 9.63 5.47 2.95
C GLY A 76 10.55 4.28 2.71
N VAL A 77 10.33 3.18 3.38
CA VAL A 77 11.09 1.92 3.18
C VAL A 77 10.92 1.42 1.75
N TRP A 78 9.68 1.42 1.24
CA TRP A 78 9.40 1.03 -0.13
C TRP A 78 10.16 1.87 -1.16
N GLN A 79 10.09 3.19 -1.03
CA GLN A 79 10.76 4.13 -1.94
C GLN A 79 12.29 3.97 -1.91
N THR A 80 12.86 3.72 -0.74
CA THR A 80 14.30 3.46 -0.59
C THR A 80 14.70 2.17 -1.28
N LEU A 81 13.88 1.14 -1.18
CA LEU A 81 14.11 -0.17 -1.82
C LEU A 81 14.05 -0.05 -3.36
N GLU A 82 13.04 0.65 -3.88
CA GLU A 82 12.88 0.91 -5.31
C GLU A 82 14.07 1.71 -5.86
N ASN A 83 14.49 2.73 -5.15
CA ASN A 83 15.63 3.55 -5.51
C ASN A 83 16.95 2.77 -5.48
N GLY A 84 17.13 1.89 -4.50
CA GLY A 84 18.26 0.97 -4.42
C GLY A 84 18.34 0.00 -5.60
N LEU A 85 17.21 -0.57 -6.00
CA LEU A 85 17.13 -1.45 -7.17
C LEU A 85 17.43 -0.72 -8.49
N ASN A 86 17.01 0.53 -8.61
CA ASN A 86 17.33 1.38 -9.76
C ASN A 86 18.83 1.70 -9.84
N LEU A 87 19.50 1.92 -8.72
CA LEU A 87 20.94 2.19 -8.67
C LEU A 87 21.80 1.01 -9.15
N ILE A 88 21.34 -0.22 -8.95
CA ILE A 88 22.01 -1.45 -9.40
C ILE A 88 21.78 -1.71 -10.90
N HIS A 89 21.07 -0.82 -11.60
CA HIS A 89 20.67 -1.01 -13.00
C HIS A 89 19.95 -2.34 -13.27
N ALA A 90 19.18 -2.83 -12.30
CA ALA A 90 18.41 -4.04 -12.46
C ALA A 90 17.39 -3.88 -13.59
N GLN A 91 17.32 -4.83 -14.51
CA GLN A 91 16.30 -4.83 -15.55
C GLN A 91 14.91 -4.78 -14.92
N VAL A 92 14.02 -4.00 -15.52
CA VAL A 92 12.65 -3.76 -15.03
C VAL A 92 11.89 -5.08 -14.72
N GLY A 93 12.11 -6.13 -15.48
CA GLY A 93 11.53 -7.45 -15.24
C GLY A 93 12.03 -8.10 -13.94
N PHE A 94 13.32 -8.03 -13.67
CA PHE A 94 13.93 -8.58 -12.45
C PHE A 94 13.48 -7.82 -11.20
N GLN A 95 13.37 -6.50 -11.32
CA GLN A 95 12.87 -5.63 -10.27
C GLN A 95 11.43 -6.01 -9.87
N ARG A 96 10.55 -6.29 -10.84
CA ARG A 96 9.17 -6.72 -10.58
C ARG A 96 9.08 -8.06 -9.85
N ILE A 97 9.97 -9.00 -10.15
CA ILE A 97 10.03 -10.30 -9.47
C ILE A 97 10.42 -10.12 -8.00
N ILE A 98 11.44 -9.33 -7.72
CA ILE A 98 11.90 -9.05 -6.35
C ILE A 98 10.79 -8.39 -5.54
N ILE A 99 10.13 -7.38 -6.11
CA ILE A 99 8.99 -6.69 -5.50
C ILE A 99 7.88 -7.67 -5.17
N GLY A 100 7.50 -8.55 -6.10
CA GLY A 100 6.48 -9.57 -5.89
C GLY A 100 6.82 -10.51 -4.73
N VAL A 101 8.05 -10.97 -4.64
CA VAL A 101 8.52 -11.84 -3.54
C VAL A 101 8.46 -11.12 -2.20
N ILE A 102 8.87 -9.86 -2.15
CA ILE A 102 8.83 -9.04 -0.91
C ILE A 102 7.40 -8.84 -0.45
N VAL A 103 6.47 -8.52 -1.36
CA VAL A 103 5.05 -8.33 -1.03
C VAL A 103 4.45 -9.61 -0.48
N VAL A 104 4.67 -10.74 -1.13
CA VAL A 104 4.18 -12.05 -0.66
C VAL A 104 4.76 -12.39 0.71
N GLY A 105 6.06 -12.18 0.91
CA GLY A 105 6.72 -12.39 2.19
C GLY A 105 6.14 -11.51 3.31
N ALA A 106 5.90 -10.23 3.04
CA ALA A 106 5.30 -9.31 4.00
C ALA A 106 3.88 -9.72 4.39
N VAL A 107 3.05 -10.11 3.42
CA VAL A 107 1.69 -10.59 3.68
C VAL A 107 1.70 -11.89 4.49
N LEU A 108 2.58 -12.83 4.15
CA LEU A 108 2.72 -14.08 4.91
C LEU A 108 3.14 -13.83 6.36
N LEU A 109 4.09 -12.93 6.58
CA LEU A 109 4.51 -12.52 7.93
C LEU A 109 3.35 -11.91 8.72
N ASP A 110 2.56 -11.01 8.12
CA ASP A 110 1.40 -10.41 8.77
C ASP A 110 0.36 -11.48 9.17
N VAL A 111 0.06 -12.41 8.27
CA VAL A 111 -0.88 -13.51 8.54
C VAL A 111 -0.37 -14.43 9.65
N VAL A 112 0.90 -14.80 9.63
CA VAL A 112 1.51 -15.69 10.63
C VAL A 112 1.55 -15.04 12.01
N VAL A 113 1.97 -13.79 12.10
CA VAL A 113 2.03 -13.03 13.35
C VAL A 113 0.64 -12.86 13.96
N ARG A 114 -0.36 -12.58 13.14
CA ARG A 114 -1.76 -12.49 13.60
C ARG A 114 -2.34 -13.82 14.02
N SER A 115 -2.11 -14.87 13.26
CA SER A 115 -2.57 -16.22 13.59
C SER A 115 -2.01 -16.70 14.94
N GLY A 116 -0.75 -16.36 15.24
CA GLY A 116 -0.13 -16.62 16.54
C GLY A 116 -0.78 -15.87 17.70
N ASN A 117 -1.20 -14.64 17.48
CA ASN A 117 -1.86 -13.81 18.52
C ASN A 117 -3.32 -14.26 18.80
N PHE A 118 -4.04 -14.79 17.83
CA PHE A 118 -5.38 -15.32 18.03
C PHE A 118 -5.38 -16.58 18.92
N LYS A 119 -4.34 -17.41 18.84
CA LYS A 119 -4.19 -18.60 19.67
C LYS A 119 -3.95 -18.24 21.14
N LYS A 120 -3.23 -17.17 21.40
CA LYS A 120 -2.90 -16.71 22.76
C LYS A 120 -4.09 -16.06 23.51
N LYS A 121 -5.06 -15.53 22.77
CA LYS A 121 -6.26 -14.88 23.37
C LYS A 121 -7.38 -15.90 23.70
N LYS A 122 -7.32 -17.12 23.19
CA LYS A 122 -8.30 -18.18 23.44
C LYS A 122 -7.92 -19.08 24.62
N SER A 123 -6.73 -18.85 25.23
CA SER A 123 -6.22 -19.61 26.38
C SER A 123 -6.23 -18.79 27.69
N LYS A 124 -7.03 -17.71 27.75
CA LYS A 124 -7.41 -16.99 28.95
C LYS A 124 -8.92 -16.81 28.95
#